data_93ce5d56a4462d63109f9a5d6d2f6f52
#
_entry.id   93ce5d56a4462d63109f9a5d6d2f6f52
#
_cell.length_a   1.000
_cell.length_b   1.000
_cell.length_c   1.000
_cell.angle_alpha   90.00
_cell.angle_beta   90.00
_cell.angle_gamma   90.00
#
_symmetry.space_group_name_H-M   'P 1'
#
loop_
_entity.id
_entity.type
_entity.pdbx_description
1 polymer ?
#
loop_
_entity_poly.entity_id
_entity_poly.type
_entity_poly.pdbx_seq_one_letter_code
_entity_poly.pdbx_strand_id
1 'polypeptide(L)'
;MIDRLEKEVDMLERHLEVLRMVIESEPIGIVKMSNETGYPHHKVRYSLRVLEEENLIEPSSQGAITTERTEEFVEELDEKVDEIIDKLESMKIETED
;
A
#
# COMPACT_ATOMS: atom_id res chain seq x y z
N MET A 1 10.45 -18.09 7.51
CA MET A 1 10.17 -16.99 8.45
C MET A 1 10.45 -15.64 7.80
N ILE A 2 11.68 -15.36 7.46
CA ILE A 2 12.05 -14.04 6.91
C ILE A 2 11.52 -13.84 5.49
N ASP A 3 11.45 -14.90 4.69
CA ASP A 3 10.91 -14.82 3.33
C ASP A 3 9.43 -14.46 3.33
N ARG A 4 8.69 -14.92 4.34
CA ARG A 4 7.28 -14.56 4.49
C ARG A 4 7.15 -13.07 4.78
N LEU A 5 7.99 -12.56 5.68
CA LEU A 5 8.00 -11.14 5.98
C LEU A 5 8.28 -10.31 4.73
N GLU A 6 9.25 -10.71 3.94
CA GLU A 6 9.59 -10.00 2.71
C GLU A 6 8.41 -9.95 1.75
N LYS A 7 7.68 -11.05 1.60
CA LYS A 7 6.49 -11.08 0.76
C LYS A 7 5.39 -10.15 1.27
N GLU A 8 5.24 -10.08 2.59
CA GLU A 8 4.27 -9.17 3.20
C GLU A 8 4.66 -7.71 2.93
N VAL A 9 5.95 -7.41 3.02
CA VAL A 9 6.44 -6.05 2.73
C VAL A 9 6.21 -5.70 1.26
N ASP A 10 6.49 -6.63 0.34
CA ASP A 10 6.25 -6.42 -1.08
C ASP A 10 4.77 -6.14 -1.36
N MET A 11 3.89 -6.87 -0.68
CA MET A 11 2.46 -6.69 -0.84
C MET A 11 2.02 -5.32 -0.30
N LEU A 12 2.53 -4.93 0.87
CA LEU A 12 2.26 -3.63 1.44
C LEU A 12 2.72 -2.51 0.49
N GLU A 13 3.90 -2.65 -0.08
CA GLU A 13 4.43 -1.68 -1.04
C GLU A 13 3.46 -1.48 -2.20
N ARG A 14 2.94 -2.58 -2.76
CA ARG A 14 1.97 -2.48 -3.84
C ARG A 14 0.68 -1.79 -3.40
N HIS A 15 0.16 -2.14 -2.23
CA HIS A 15 -1.07 -1.50 -1.71
C HIS A 15 -0.87 0.01 -1.57
N LEU A 16 0.29 0.42 -1.06
CA LEU A 16 0.57 1.84 -0.86
C LEU A 16 0.81 2.59 -2.18
N GLU A 17 1.40 1.92 -3.19
CA GLU A 17 1.51 2.50 -4.51
C GLU A 17 0.14 2.75 -5.14
N VAL A 18 -0.76 1.77 -5.02
CA VAL A 18 -2.13 1.91 -5.54
C VAL A 18 -2.85 3.04 -4.81
N LEU A 19 -2.73 3.11 -3.49
CA LEU A 19 -3.33 4.18 -2.71
C LEU A 19 -2.81 5.55 -3.17
N ARG A 20 -1.50 5.67 -3.38
CA ARG A 20 -0.91 6.92 -3.84
C ARG A 20 -1.49 7.35 -5.18
N MET A 21 -1.68 6.40 -6.09
CA MET A 21 -2.26 6.71 -7.40
C MET A 21 -3.69 7.22 -7.28
N VAL A 22 -4.47 6.64 -6.37
CA VAL A 22 -5.83 7.12 -6.14
C VAL A 22 -5.78 8.55 -5.60
N ILE A 23 -4.92 8.81 -4.62
CA ILE A 23 -4.79 10.16 -4.03
C ILE A 23 -4.41 11.19 -5.09
N GLU A 24 -3.46 10.86 -5.96
CA GLU A 24 -2.94 11.80 -6.95
C GLU A 24 -3.80 11.97 -8.19
N SER A 25 -4.59 10.94 -8.53
CA SER A 25 -5.26 10.90 -9.84
C SER A 25 -6.74 10.56 -9.80
N GLU A 26 -7.35 10.58 -8.62
CA GLU A 26 -8.77 10.20 -8.50
C GLU A 26 -9.70 11.03 -9.38
N PRO A 27 -10.73 10.42 -9.99
CA PRO A 27 -11.01 8.98 -9.97
C PRO A 27 -10.11 8.23 -10.96
N ILE A 28 -9.69 7.03 -10.59
CA ILE A 28 -8.79 6.25 -11.44
C ILE A 28 -9.21 4.78 -11.45
N GLY A 29 -9.18 4.17 -12.64
CA GLY A 29 -9.57 2.78 -12.84
C GLY A 29 -8.40 1.84 -12.93
N ILE A 30 -8.74 0.55 -12.95
CA ILE A 30 -7.76 -0.53 -12.88
C ILE A 30 -6.83 -0.60 -14.09
N VAL A 31 -7.35 -0.29 -15.28
CA VAL A 31 -6.55 -0.34 -16.51
C VAL A 31 -5.42 0.67 -16.46
N LYS A 32 -5.74 1.90 -16.06
CA LYS A 32 -4.73 2.95 -15.98
C LYS A 32 -3.71 2.65 -14.88
N MET A 33 -4.16 2.16 -13.74
CA MET A 33 -3.26 1.78 -12.65
C MET A 33 -2.30 0.68 -13.09
N SER A 34 -2.82 -0.32 -13.77
CA SER A 34 -2.01 -1.44 -14.26
C SER A 34 -0.98 -0.96 -15.27
N ASN A 35 -1.38 -0.09 -16.20
CA ASN A 35 -0.48 0.44 -17.20
C ASN A 35 0.65 1.28 -16.61
N GLU A 36 0.34 2.08 -15.60
CA GLU A 36 1.34 2.96 -14.99
C GLU A 36 2.28 2.25 -14.03
N THR A 37 1.80 1.24 -13.32
CA THR A 37 2.60 0.53 -12.32
C THR A 37 3.33 -0.67 -12.88
N GLY A 38 2.80 -1.26 -13.96
CA GLY A 38 3.30 -2.52 -14.49
C GLY A 38 2.75 -3.76 -13.79
N TYR A 39 1.99 -3.60 -12.72
CA TYR A 39 1.36 -4.73 -12.05
C TYR A 39 0.22 -5.29 -12.91
N PRO A 40 0.04 -6.61 -12.93
CA PRO A 40 -1.09 -7.19 -13.66
C PRO A 40 -2.42 -6.83 -12.99
N HIS A 41 -3.50 -6.87 -13.77
CA HIS A 41 -4.83 -6.47 -13.31
C HIS A 41 -5.25 -7.17 -12.02
N HIS A 42 -4.98 -8.47 -11.89
CA HIS A 42 -5.41 -9.22 -10.71
C HIS A 42 -4.73 -8.73 -9.42
N LYS A 43 -3.49 -8.29 -9.51
CA LYS A 43 -2.77 -7.75 -8.35
C LYS A 43 -3.28 -6.36 -7.98
N VAL A 44 -3.53 -5.52 -8.98
CA VAL A 44 -4.12 -4.20 -8.74
C VAL A 44 -5.50 -4.36 -8.10
N ARG A 45 -6.31 -5.27 -8.64
CA ARG A 45 -7.65 -5.53 -8.12
C ARG A 45 -7.61 -5.98 -6.66
N TYR A 46 -6.66 -6.84 -6.32
CA TYR A 46 -6.51 -7.29 -4.94
C TYR A 46 -6.15 -6.12 -4.02
N SER A 47 -5.21 -5.27 -4.44
CA SER A 47 -4.85 -4.09 -3.64
C SER A 47 -6.02 -3.15 -3.45
N LEU A 48 -6.82 -2.93 -4.50
CA LEU A 48 -8.02 -2.10 -4.39
C LEU A 48 -9.00 -2.67 -3.37
N ARG A 49 -9.19 -4.00 -3.38
CA ARG A 49 -10.08 -4.65 -2.43
C ARG A 49 -9.61 -4.46 -0.99
N VAL A 50 -8.32 -4.64 -0.74
CA VAL A 50 -7.75 -4.45 0.59
C VAL A 50 -7.96 -3.00 1.06
N LEU A 51 -7.68 -2.04 0.19
CA LEU A 51 -7.85 -0.62 0.52
C LEU A 51 -9.31 -0.25 0.76
N GLU A 52 -10.23 -0.86 0.02
CA GLU A 52 -11.67 -0.66 0.26
C GLU A 52 -12.09 -1.22 1.60
N GLU A 53 -11.61 -2.42 1.95
CA GLU A 53 -11.91 -3.05 3.24
C GLU A 53 -11.40 -2.23 4.41
N GLU A 54 -10.30 -1.50 4.22
CA GLU A 54 -9.74 -0.61 5.24
C GLU A 54 -10.39 0.77 5.21
N ASN A 55 -11.36 1.00 4.34
CA ASN A 55 -12.06 2.28 4.17
C ASN A 55 -11.14 3.43 3.75
N LEU A 56 -10.08 3.12 3.01
CA LEU A 56 -9.14 4.12 2.53
C LEU A 56 -9.45 4.60 1.12
N ILE A 57 -10.24 3.83 0.39
CA ILE A 57 -10.76 4.21 -0.91
C ILE A 57 -12.19 3.68 -1.05
N GLU A 58 -12.92 4.21 -2.01
CA GLU A 58 -14.23 3.68 -2.36
C GLU A 58 -14.42 3.71 -3.87
N PRO A 59 -15.26 2.81 -4.41
CA PRO A 59 -15.53 2.81 -5.85
C PRO A 59 -16.47 3.95 -6.23
N SER A 60 -16.28 4.44 -7.45
CA SER A 60 -17.23 5.38 -8.05
C SER A 60 -17.51 4.95 -9.48
N SER A 61 -18.46 5.59 -10.14
CA SER A 61 -18.78 5.29 -11.53
C SER A 61 -17.61 5.51 -12.48
N GLN A 62 -16.62 6.30 -12.08
CA GLN A 62 -15.48 6.64 -12.92
C GLN A 62 -14.16 6.06 -12.41
N GLY A 63 -14.18 5.29 -11.35
CA GLY A 63 -12.98 4.68 -10.79
C GLY A 63 -12.90 4.87 -9.28
N ALA A 64 -11.77 4.50 -8.71
CA ALA A 64 -11.54 4.59 -7.27
C ALA A 64 -11.32 6.05 -6.84
N ILE A 65 -11.85 6.39 -5.69
CA ILE A 65 -11.68 7.71 -5.09
C ILE A 65 -11.32 7.56 -3.62
N THR A 66 -10.76 8.61 -3.03
CA THR A 66 -10.40 8.63 -1.61
C THR A 66 -11.64 8.75 -0.72
N THR A 67 -11.44 8.53 0.58
CA THR A 67 -12.47 8.65 1.61
C THR A 67 -12.04 9.68 2.64
N GLU A 68 -12.91 9.91 3.63
CA GLU A 68 -12.58 10.79 4.76
C GLU A 68 -11.42 10.27 5.60
N ARG A 69 -11.18 8.95 5.58
CA ARG A 69 -10.11 8.33 6.36
C ARG A 69 -8.74 8.40 5.71
N THR A 70 -8.69 8.66 4.42
CA THR A 70 -7.45 8.60 3.66
C THR A 70 -6.38 9.55 4.20
N GLU A 71 -6.75 10.79 4.44
CA GLU A 71 -5.81 11.81 4.92
C GLU A 71 -5.24 11.46 6.29
N GLU A 72 -6.08 11.04 7.22
CA GLU A 72 -5.66 10.62 8.54
C GLU A 72 -4.72 9.44 8.48
N PHE A 73 -5.03 8.47 7.64
CA PHE A 73 -4.17 7.29 7.45
C PHE A 73 -2.78 7.70 6.95
N VAL A 74 -2.72 8.58 5.95
CA VAL A 74 -1.45 9.03 5.39
C VAL A 74 -0.62 9.78 6.43
N GLU A 75 -1.26 10.61 7.25
CA GLU A 75 -0.57 11.33 8.31
C GLU A 75 0.07 10.40 9.33
N GLU A 76 -0.58 9.29 9.64
CA GLU A 76 -0.09 8.33 10.62
C GLU A 76 0.92 7.33 10.00
N LEU A 77 0.89 7.19 8.69
CA LEU A 77 1.68 6.17 7.99
C LEU A 77 3.19 6.32 8.22
N ASP A 78 3.70 7.52 8.07
CA ASP A 78 5.14 7.76 8.18
C ASP A 78 5.67 7.40 9.56
N GLU A 79 4.96 7.79 10.59
CA GLU A 79 5.34 7.47 11.96
C GLU A 79 5.31 5.96 12.21
N LYS A 80 4.28 5.29 11.68
CA LYS A 80 4.15 3.85 11.85
C LYS A 80 5.25 3.09 11.09
N VAL A 81 5.59 3.56 9.90
CA VAL A 81 6.68 2.97 9.13
C VAL A 81 8.00 3.14 9.89
N ASP A 82 8.26 4.32 10.44
CA ASP A 82 9.47 4.57 11.22
C ASP A 82 9.56 3.64 12.43
N GLU A 83 8.45 3.42 13.13
CA GLU A 83 8.40 2.47 14.25
C GLU A 83 8.76 1.06 13.83
N ILE A 84 8.26 0.63 12.67
CA ILE A 84 8.53 -0.70 12.15
C ILE A 84 10.00 -0.83 11.74
N ILE A 85 10.55 0.20 11.11
CA ILE A 85 11.97 0.22 10.74
C ILE A 85 12.84 0.04 11.98
N ASP A 86 12.54 0.78 13.04
CA ASP A 86 13.29 0.69 14.29
C ASP A 86 13.23 -0.71 14.88
N LYS A 87 12.05 -1.33 14.85
CA LYS A 87 11.90 -2.70 15.32
C LYS A 87 12.74 -3.68 14.51
N LEU A 88 12.71 -3.53 13.18
CA LEU A 88 13.47 -4.41 12.31
C LEU A 88 14.98 -4.26 12.53
N GLU A 89 15.45 -3.04 12.69
CA GLU A 89 16.86 -2.78 12.95
C GLU A 89 17.31 -3.43 14.27
N SER A 90 16.46 -3.38 15.29
CA SER A 90 16.79 -3.97 16.58
C SER A 90 16.86 -5.49 16.56
N MET A 91 16.32 -6.11 15.51
CA MET A 91 16.34 -7.57 15.37
C MET A 91 17.61 -8.11 14.75
N LYS A 92 18.46 -7.26 14.22
CA LYS A 92 19.71 -7.70 13.59
C LYS A 92 20.64 -8.33 14.64
N ILE A 93 21.23 -9.44 14.26
CA ILE A 93 22.14 -10.15 15.13
C ILE A 93 23.56 -9.83 14.68
N GLU A 94 24.34 -9.21 15.57
CA GLU A 94 25.74 -8.94 15.28
C GLU A 94 26.58 -10.14 15.68
N THR A 95 27.47 -10.54 14.80
CA THR A 95 28.40 -11.60 15.10
C THR A 95 29.83 -11.04 15.08
N GLU A 96 30.66 -11.50 16.01
CA GLU A 96 32.06 -11.14 16.02
C GLU A 96 32.84 -12.15 15.18
N ASP A 97 33.70 -11.68 14.34
CA ASP A 97 34.57 -12.53 13.53
C ASP A 97 35.91 -12.77 14.22
#